data_8e04ac6d9d71dd3bbcb18b2e591440d5
#
_entry.id   8e04ac6d9d71dd3bbcb18b2e591440d5
#
_cell.length_a   1.000
_cell.length_b   1.000
_cell.length_c   1.000
_cell.angle_alpha   90.00
_cell.angle_beta   90.00
_cell.angle_gamma   90.00
#
_symmetry.space_group_name_H-M   'P 1'
#
loop_
_entity.id
_entity.type
_entity.pdbx_description
1 polymer ?
#
loop_
_entity_poly.entity_id
_entity_poly.type
_entity_poly.pdbx_seq_one_letter_code
_entity_poly.pdbx_strand_id
1 'polypeptide(L)'
;MATWDDVKSLIAQEQTVYLAIKPRYVSSWHEDLQDISKNSGVSIDTIKSLNPGMFPGAFIQNNHGYTPILINQGSGVGPGPGPDPTPGDYVFSLSTNVCPLPSGSYYVSQEYGTGGHGGSDLACGNGTSVMAVQQGTVVTRQDWDGVTITGNMSWGNMIVLEHADNTGNVYYTLYAHNSSLLVNVGDYVAQGQQIALSGNSGNVGGSGGGYHLHLEVWVNGYGTAYRTNPRNYVPF
;
A
#
# COMPACT_ATOMS: atom_id res chain seq x y z
N MET A 1 14.47 1.35 2.50
CA MET A 1 14.27 -0.11 2.36
C MET A 1 14.61 -0.71 3.71
N ALA A 2 13.71 -1.46 4.33
CA ALA A 2 13.98 -2.10 5.62
C ALA A 2 15.17 -3.06 5.46
N THR A 3 16.09 -3.03 6.42
CA THR A 3 17.23 -3.93 6.47
C THR A 3 16.90 -5.17 7.30
N TRP A 4 17.73 -6.22 7.20
CA TRP A 4 17.58 -7.39 8.06
C TRP A 4 17.79 -7.07 9.55
N ASP A 5 18.54 -6.02 9.87
CA ASP A 5 18.70 -5.55 11.26
C ASP A 5 17.42 -4.88 11.77
N ASP A 6 16.69 -4.16 10.90
CA ASP A 6 15.36 -3.65 11.24
C ASP A 6 14.37 -4.79 11.51
N VAL A 7 14.39 -5.83 10.68
CA VAL A 7 13.55 -7.04 10.85
C VAL A 7 13.85 -7.72 12.18
N LYS A 8 15.13 -7.96 12.52
CA LYS A 8 15.53 -8.55 13.80
C LYS A 8 15.12 -7.69 14.98
N SER A 9 15.24 -6.38 14.84
CA SER A 9 14.81 -5.43 15.89
C SER A 9 13.31 -5.53 16.16
N LEU A 10 12.49 -5.63 15.11
CA LEU A 10 11.03 -5.80 15.24
C LEU A 10 10.68 -7.14 15.90
N ILE A 11 11.37 -8.23 15.51
CA ILE A 11 11.21 -9.55 16.14
C ILE A 11 11.57 -9.49 17.63
N ALA A 12 12.69 -8.84 17.97
CA ALA A 12 13.13 -8.67 19.37
C ALA A 12 12.16 -7.81 20.20
N GLN A 13 11.38 -6.94 19.56
CA GLN A 13 10.32 -6.15 20.19
C GLN A 13 8.97 -6.86 20.19
N GLU A 14 8.93 -8.16 19.88
CA GLU A 14 7.71 -8.97 19.80
C GLU A 14 6.66 -8.41 18.84
N GLN A 15 7.11 -7.73 17.78
CA GLN A 15 6.21 -7.22 16.74
C GLN A 15 5.85 -8.31 15.74
N THR A 16 4.63 -8.24 15.19
CA THR A 16 4.25 -9.10 14.07
C THR A 16 4.98 -8.65 12.80
N VAL A 17 5.71 -9.57 12.16
CA VAL A 17 6.55 -9.26 11.01
C VAL A 17 6.17 -10.14 9.83
N TYR A 18 5.81 -9.49 8.72
CA TYR A 18 5.58 -10.13 7.43
C TYR A 18 6.69 -9.73 6.46
N LEU A 19 7.15 -10.70 5.68
CA LEU A 19 8.04 -10.46 4.54
C LEU A 19 7.26 -10.71 3.24
N ALA A 20 7.32 -9.75 2.33
CA ALA A 20 6.84 -9.95 0.96
C ALA A 20 7.95 -10.60 0.15
N ILE A 21 7.72 -11.82 -0.35
CA ILE A 21 8.68 -12.56 -1.15
C ILE A 21 8.19 -12.65 -2.58
N LYS A 22 9.06 -12.30 -3.52
CA LYS A 22 8.86 -12.61 -4.94
C LYS A 22 9.63 -13.89 -5.26
N PRO A 23 8.97 -15.03 -5.36
CA PRO A 23 9.66 -16.27 -5.70
C PRO A 23 10.19 -16.15 -7.13
N ARG A 24 11.49 -16.45 -7.28
CA ARG A 24 12.16 -16.41 -8.60
C ARG A 24 11.71 -17.57 -9.49
N TYR A 25 11.42 -18.73 -8.88
CA TYR A 25 10.90 -19.96 -9.53
C TYR A 25 10.19 -20.82 -8.48
N VAL A 26 9.28 -21.70 -8.93
CA VAL A 26 8.59 -22.69 -8.05
C VAL A 26 9.56 -23.63 -7.32
N SER A 27 10.73 -23.87 -7.89
CA SER A 27 11.79 -24.72 -7.30
C SER A 27 12.69 -23.99 -6.30
N SER A 28 12.65 -22.68 -6.18
CA SER A 28 13.56 -21.89 -5.32
C SER A 28 13.06 -21.63 -3.89
N TRP A 29 11.87 -22.11 -3.54
CA TRP A 29 11.30 -21.87 -2.20
C TRP A 29 12.16 -22.34 -1.05
N HIS A 30 12.86 -23.45 -1.26
CA HIS A 30 13.73 -23.97 -0.22
C HIS A 30 14.91 -23.04 0.04
N GLU A 31 15.46 -22.45 -1.01
CA GLU A 31 16.54 -21.47 -0.93
C GLU A 31 16.04 -20.16 -0.31
N ASP A 32 14.87 -19.69 -0.73
CA ASP A 32 14.27 -18.46 -0.19
C ASP A 32 13.97 -18.62 1.32
N LEU A 33 13.45 -19.77 1.77
CA LEU A 33 13.23 -20.04 3.20
C LEU A 33 14.54 -20.15 3.98
N GLN A 34 15.60 -20.73 3.39
CA GLN A 34 16.92 -20.78 4.01
C GLN A 34 17.49 -19.37 4.18
N ASP A 35 17.38 -18.51 3.18
CA ASP A 35 17.86 -17.14 3.23
C ASP A 35 17.08 -16.32 4.26
N ILE A 36 15.76 -16.45 4.31
CA ILE A 36 14.92 -15.80 5.31
C ILE A 36 15.30 -16.24 6.72
N SER A 37 15.39 -17.56 6.94
CA SER A 37 15.75 -18.12 8.23
C SER A 37 17.13 -17.64 8.69
N LYS A 38 18.12 -17.69 7.79
CA LYS A 38 19.49 -17.24 8.06
C LYS A 38 19.55 -15.74 8.41
N ASN A 39 18.82 -14.92 7.68
CA ASN A 39 18.89 -13.46 7.83
C ASN A 39 17.98 -12.92 8.96
N SER A 40 16.82 -13.52 9.20
CA SER A 40 15.91 -13.13 10.28
C SER A 40 16.27 -13.74 11.65
N GLY A 41 16.95 -14.88 11.64
CA GLY A 41 17.20 -15.71 12.84
C GLY A 41 16.00 -16.57 13.24
N VAL A 42 14.92 -16.59 12.47
CA VAL A 42 13.74 -17.42 12.71
C VAL A 42 13.90 -18.76 12.02
N SER A 43 13.64 -19.87 12.70
CA SER A 43 13.80 -21.20 12.11
C SER A 43 12.80 -21.46 10.98
N ILE A 44 13.20 -22.27 9.99
CA ILE A 44 12.32 -22.67 8.89
C ILE A 44 11.04 -23.34 9.42
N ASP A 45 11.15 -24.15 10.47
CA ASP A 45 10.00 -24.84 11.05
C ASP A 45 9.04 -23.85 11.71
N THR A 46 9.55 -22.83 12.36
CA THR A 46 8.72 -21.73 12.90
C THR A 46 8.02 -20.99 11.76
N ILE A 47 8.76 -20.62 10.69
CA ILE A 47 8.15 -19.95 9.53
C ILE A 47 7.04 -20.79 8.91
N LYS A 48 7.25 -22.11 8.77
CA LYS A 48 6.26 -23.04 8.24
C LYS A 48 5.03 -23.15 9.16
N SER A 49 5.24 -23.21 10.46
CA SER A 49 4.15 -23.31 11.44
C SER A 49 3.28 -22.04 11.50
N LEU A 50 3.88 -20.89 11.27
CA LEU A 50 3.17 -19.60 11.19
C LEU A 50 2.40 -19.42 9.87
N ASN A 51 2.66 -20.26 8.86
CA ASN A 51 2.03 -20.18 7.54
C ASN A 51 1.46 -21.55 7.14
N PRO A 52 0.47 -22.09 7.86
CA PRO A 52 -0.09 -23.40 7.58
C PRO A 52 -0.72 -23.43 6.19
N GLY A 53 -0.53 -24.53 5.46
CA GLY A 53 -1.04 -24.72 4.09
C GLY A 53 -0.20 -24.05 2.98
N MET A 54 0.78 -23.22 3.32
CA MET A 54 1.66 -22.61 2.33
C MET A 54 2.76 -23.56 1.86
N PHE A 55 3.11 -24.58 2.65
CA PHE A 55 4.20 -25.53 2.39
C PHE A 55 3.74 -27.00 2.65
N PRO A 56 3.94 -27.98 1.73
CA PRO A 56 4.57 -27.87 0.41
C PRO A 56 3.55 -27.65 -0.72
N GLY A 57 3.71 -26.62 -1.50
CA GLY A 57 3.28 -26.60 -2.87
C GLY A 57 2.00 -25.85 -3.24
N ALA A 58 1.31 -25.19 -2.34
CA ALA A 58 0.23 -24.28 -2.73
C ALA A 58 0.73 -22.83 -2.75
N PHE A 59 1.05 -22.36 -3.94
CA PHE A 59 1.33 -20.96 -4.18
C PHE A 59 0.01 -20.19 -4.26
N ILE A 60 -0.23 -19.30 -3.34
CA ILE A 60 -1.09 -18.17 -3.61
C ILE A 60 -0.18 -17.09 -4.20
N GLN A 61 0.08 -17.16 -5.49
CA GLN A 61 0.52 -15.98 -6.20
C GLN A 61 -0.68 -15.04 -6.20
N ASN A 62 -0.54 -13.88 -5.53
CA ASN A 62 -1.35 -12.76 -5.96
C ASN A 62 -0.98 -12.49 -7.44
N ASN A 63 -1.84 -11.83 -8.20
CA ASN A 63 -1.63 -11.54 -9.62
C ASN A 63 -0.32 -10.79 -9.93
N HIS A 64 0.47 -10.43 -8.91
CA HIS A 64 1.69 -9.62 -8.96
C HIS A 64 2.97 -10.36 -8.54
N GLY A 65 2.87 -11.66 -8.22
CA GLY A 65 4.04 -12.51 -8.00
C GLY A 65 4.73 -12.35 -6.65
N TYR A 66 4.12 -11.68 -5.65
CA TYR A 66 4.61 -11.65 -4.28
C TYR A 66 3.73 -12.48 -3.36
N THR A 67 4.36 -13.18 -2.41
CA THR A 67 3.67 -13.93 -1.37
C THR A 67 4.11 -13.38 -0.01
N PRO A 68 3.18 -12.88 0.83
CA PRO A 68 3.49 -12.50 2.19
C PRO A 68 3.80 -13.76 3.01
N ILE A 69 4.90 -13.73 3.74
CA ILE A 69 5.28 -14.79 4.68
C ILE A 69 5.35 -14.18 6.07
N LEU A 70 4.56 -14.71 7.00
CA LEU A 70 4.64 -14.35 8.40
C LEU A 70 5.88 -14.99 9.00
N ILE A 71 6.81 -14.20 9.54
CA ILE A 71 8.05 -14.70 10.15
C ILE A 71 8.07 -14.54 11.66
N ASN A 72 7.24 -13.69 12.23
CA ASN A 72 7.06 -13.53 13.66
C ASN A 72 5.64 -13.09 13.97
N GLN A 73 4.98 -13.79 14.91
CA GLN A 73 3.71 -13.36 15.46
C GLN A 73 4.00 -12.65 16.78
N GLY A 74 3.73 -11.34 16.84
CA GLY A 74 3.96 -10.54 18.04
C GLY A 74 3.11 -11.01 19.22
N SER A 75 3.59 -10.76 20.43
CA SER A 75 2.88 -11.06 21.68
C SER A 75 1.77 -10.05 22.03
N GLY A 76 1.55 -9.05 21.18
CA GLY A 76 0.40 -8.15 21.32
C GLY A 76 -0.88 -8.98 21.36
N VAL A 77 -1.76 -8.68 22.35
CA VAL A 77 -3.00 -9.39 22.62
C VAL A 77 -3.92 -9.41 21.39
N GLY A 78 -3.50 -10.21 20.41
CA GLY A 78 -4.40 -10.74 19.41
C GLY A 78 -5.19 -11.89 20.04
N PRO A 79 -6.39 -12.21 19.61
CA PRO A 79 -7.11 -13.38 20.10
C PRO A 79 -6.15 -14.58 20.04
N GLY A 80 -6.01 -15.28 21.18
CA GLY A 80 -5.23 -16.50 21.28
C GLY A 80 -5.65 -17.51 20.22
N PRO A 81 -4.93 -18.65 20.05
CA PRO A 81 -5.25 -19.65 19.05
C PRO A 81 -6.69 -20.12 19.25
N GLY A 82 -7.60 -19.43 18.62
CA GLY A 82 -8.97 -19.91 18.36
C GLY A 82 -8.90 -21.02 17.32
N PRO A 83 -9.99 -21.77 17.13
CA PRO A 83 -10.08 -22.72 16.05
C PRO A 83 -9.68 -22.00 14.75
N ASP A 84 -8.90 -22.70 13.93
CA ASP A 84 -8.37 -22.30 12.61
C ASP A 84 -9.21 -21.17 11.99
N PRO A 85 -8.70 -19.95 11.85
CA PRO A 85 -9.52 -18.84 11.39
C PRO A 85 -10.07 -19.19 10.01
N THR A 86 -11.38 -19.21 9.92
CA THR A 86 -12.05 -19.28 8.63
C THR A 86 -11.58 -18.09 7.78
N PRO A 87 -11.38 -18.25 6.47
CA PRO A 87 -11.09 -17.12 5.59
C PRO A 87 -12.15 -16.03 5.82
N GLY A 88 -11.74 -14.92 6.43
CA GLY A 88 -12.63 -13.80 6.81
C GLY A 88 -12.41 -13.21 8.20
N ASP A 89 -11.68 -13.88 9.10
CA ASP A 89 -11.49 -13.43 10.49
C ASP A 89 -10.28 -12.50 10.72
N TYR A 90 -9.51 -12.20 9.69
CA TYR A 90 -8.44 -11.21 9.77
C TYR A 90 -8.98 -9.83 9.39
N VAL A 91 -9.52 -9.13 10.37
CA VAL A 91 -9.78 -7.70 10.21
C VAL A 91 -8.43 -7.00 10.21
N PHE A 92 -7.95 -6.58 9.05
CA PHE A 92 -7.01 -5.49 9.01
C PHE A 92 -7.68 -4.32 9.72
N SER A 93 -7.13 -3.94 10.84
CA SER A 93 -7.44 -2.61 11.34
C SER A 93 -6.92 -1.64 10.28
N LEU A 94 -7.82 -1.02 9.53
CA LEU A 94 -7.55 0.07 8.59
C LEU A 94 -6.83 1.25 9.29
N SER A 95 -6.68 1.17 10.61
CA SER A 95 -5.89 2.07 11.45
C SER A 95 -4.37 1.98 11.24
N THR A 96 -3.88 1.10 10.38
CA THR A 96 -2.45 1.01 10.06
C THR A 96 -2.03 1.81 8.84
N ASN A 97 -2.96 2.33 8.03
CA ASN A 97 -2.60 3.21 6.93
C ASN A 97 -2.02 4.52 7.47
N VAL A 98 -1.00 5.04 6.78
CA VAL A 98 -0.40 6.32 7.15
C VAL A 98 -0.93 7.44 6.27
N CYS A 99 -0.84 8.68 6.77
CA CYS A 99 -1.14 9.86 5.97
C CYS A 99 -0.18 9.92 4.76
N PRO A 100 -0.68 10.20 3.54
CA PRO A 100 0.17 10.27 2.35
C PRO A 100 1.03 11.53 2.29
N LEU A 101 0.83 12.50 3.17
CA LEU A 101 1.58 13.75 3.21
C LEU A 101 2.24 13.95 4.59
N PRO A 102 3.37 14.65 4.66
CA PRO A 102 4.01 14.99 5.93
C PRO A 102 3.08 15.78 6.85
N SER A 103 3.13 15.49 8.15
CA SER A 103 2.34 16.21 9.14
C SER A 103 2.60 17.72 9.09
N GLY A 104 1.54 18.52 9.11
CA GLY A 104 1.60 19.98 9.06
C GLY A 104 1.89 20.57 7.68
N SER A 105 2.04 19.75 6.62
CA SER A 105 2.28 20.23 5.25
C SER A 105 1.02 20.45 4.43
N TYR A 106 -0.16 20.12 4.95
CA TYR A 106 -1.41 20.16 4.21
C TYR A 106 -2.60 20.56 5.08
N TYR A 107 -3.73 20.88 4.42
CA TYR A 107 -5.08 20.92 5.00
C TYR A 107 -6.07 20.32 4.00
N VAL A 108 -7.19 19.82 4.48
CA VAL A 108 -8.24 19.29 3.58
C VAL A 108 -9.00 20.46 2.96
N SER A 109 -8.90 20.59 1.65
CA SER A 109 -9.57 21.66 0.89
C SER A 109 -10.91 21.22 0.31
N GLN A 110 -11.08 19.93 0.01
CA GLN A 110 -12.34 19.37 -0.44
C GLN A 110 -12.50 17.92 0.03
N GLU A 111 -13.66 17.63 0.62
CA GLU A 111 -13.99 16.29 1.09
C GLU A 111 -14.65 15.44 0.00
N TYR A 112 -14.51 14.12 0.14
CA TYR A 112 -15.22 13.13 -0.66
C TYR A 112 -16.75 13.41 -0.65
N GLY A 113 -17.38 13.31 -1.81
CA GLY A 113 -18.82 13.48 -1.99
C GLY A 113 -19.29 14.94 -2.10
N THR A 114 -18.48 15.92 -1.69
CA THR A 114 -18.83 17.35 -1.79
C THR A 114 -18.90 17.77 -3.26
N GLY A 115 -20.08 18.15 -3.75
CA GLY A 115 -20.28 18.52 -5.15
C GLY A 115 -20.04 17.37 -6.14
N GLY A 116 -20.12 16.11 -5.69
CA GLY A 116 -19.85 14.93 -6.52
C GLY A 116 -18.35 14.57 -6.61
N HIS A 117 -17.52 15.14 -5.73
CA HIS A 117 -16.08 14.88 -5.67
C HIS A 117 -15.78 13.41 -5.36
N GLY A 118 -14.93 12.78 -6.16
CA GLY A 118 -14.67 11.34 -6.11
C GLY A 118 -13.57 10.91 -5.13
N GLY A 119 -12.88 11.87 -4.50
CA GLY A 119 -11.81 11.65 -3.55
C GLY A 119 -11.80 12.68 -2.44
N SER A 120 -10.66 12.86 -1.79
CA SER A 120 -10.38 13.95 -0.87
C SER A 120 -9.18 14.74 -1.37
N ASP A 121 -9.28 16.08 -1.36
CA ASP A 121 -8.21 16.98 -1.76
C ASP A 121 -7.46 17.50 -0.55
N LEU A 122 -6.18 17.23 -0.53
CA LEU A 122 -5.25 17.67 0.50
C LEU A 122 -4.39 18.80 -0.08
N ALA A 123 -4.81 20.06 0.15
CA ALA A 123 -4.05 21.22 -0.31
C ALA A 123 -2.67 21.27 0.35
N CYS A 124 -1.63 21.33 -0.45
CA CYS A 124 -0.24 21.32 -0.02
C CYS A 124 0.64 22.12 -1.00
N GLY A 125 1.88 22.39 -0.63
CA GLY A 125 2.81 23.08 -1.52
C GLY A 125 3.21 22.22 -2.73
N ASN A 126 3.61 22.88 -3.83
CA ASN A 126 4.23 22.17 -4.96
C ASN A 126 5.50 21.43 -4.51
N GLY A 127 5.66 20.18 -4.93
CA GLY A 127 6.83 19.37 -4.59
C GLY A 127 6.81 18.79 -3.17
N THR A 128 5.66 18.86 -2.44
CA THR A 128 5.51 18.13 -1.17
C THR A 128 5.62 16.64 -1.43
N SER A 129 6.33 15.92 -0.55
CA SER A 129 6.49 14.47 -0.64
C SER A 129 5.15 13.78 -0.55
N VAL A 130 4.82 12.94 -1.54
CA VAL A 130 3.65 12.07 -1.53
C VAL A 130 4.09 10.64 -1.23
N MET A 131 3.53 10.05 -0.19
CA MET A 131 3.92 8.75 0.35
C MET A 131 2.83 7.71 0.13
N ALA A 132 3.23 6.46 -0.04
CA ALA A 132 2.30 5.33 -0.07
C ALA A 132 1.59 5.17 1.29
N VAL A 133 0.27 5.20 1.31
CA VAL A 133 -0.52 5.04 2.56
C VAL A 133 -0.32 3.68 3.20
N GLN A 134 -0.04 2.66 2.39
CA GLN A 134 0.24 1.29 2.77
C GLN A 134 1.22 0.69 1.76
N GLN A 135 1.90 -0.38 2.15
CA GLN A 135 2.67 -1.17 1.20
C GLN A 135 1.78 -1.68 0.06
N GLY A 136 2.33 -1.80 -1.13
CA GLY A 136 1.54 -2.25 -2.28
C GLY A 136 2.34 -2.26 -3.57
N THR A 137 1.66 -2.60 -4.66
CA THR A 137 2.24 -2.65 -6.00
C THR A 137 1.67 -1.51 -6.86
N VAL A 138 2.50 -0.83 -7.60
CA VAL A 138 2.07 0.17 -8.59
C VAL A 138 1.39 -0.56 -9.74
N VAL A 139 0.08 -0.40 -9.86
CA VAL A 139 -0.71 -1.03 -10.95
C VAL A 139 -1.03 -0.07 -12.08
N THR A 140 -0.96 1.23 -11.82
CA THR A 140 -1.10 2.26 -12.86
C THR A 140 -0.15 3.40 -12.60
N ARG A 141 0.48 3.85 -13.66
CA ARG A 141 1.20 5.12 -13.77
C ARG A 141 0.67 5.85 -15.00
N GLN A 142 0.32 7.10 -14.85
CA GLN A 142 -0.05 7.99 -15.94
C GLN A 142 0.85 9.23 -15.89
N ASP A 143 1.60 9.43 -16.94
CA ASP A 143 2.34 10.67 -17.16
C ASP A 143 1.45 11.61 -17.97
N TRP A 144 1.22 12.81 -17.44
CA TRP A 144 0.39 13.82 -18.08
C TRP A 144 1.08 14.41 -19.32
N ASP A 145 0.31 14.64 -20.37
CA ASP A 145 0.81 15.21 -21.64
C ASP A 145 1.08 16.73 -21.57
N GLY A 146 0.78 17.36 -20.42
CA GLY A 146 0.98 18.79 -20.21
C GLY A 146 -0.15 19.68 -20.73
N VAL A 147 -1.18 19.12 -21.37
CA VAL A 147 -2.23 19.89 -22.10
C VAL A 147 -3.65 19.39 -21.80
N THR A 148 -3.88 18.07 -21.85
CA THR A 148 -5.22 17.48 -21.77
C THR A 148 -5.74 17.48 -20.34
N ILE A 149 -6.93 18.05 -20.12
CA ILE A 149 -7.57 18.16 -18.80
C ILE A 149 -8.92 17.44 -18.72
N THR A 150 -9.21 16.56 -19.66
CA THR A 150 -10.48 15.82 -19.74
C THR A 150 -10.25 14.30 -19.74
N GLY A 151 -11.29 13.53 -19.45
CA GLY A 151 -11.19 12.08 -19.36
C GLY A 151 -10.19 11.65 -18.30
N ASN A 152 -9.44 10.60 -18.56
CA ASN A 152 -8.43 10.10 -17.62
C ASN A 152 -7.28 11.10 -17.39
N MET A 153 -6.97 11.95 -18.39
CA MET A 153 -5.94 12.98 -18.26
C MET A 153 -6.32 14.10 -17.27
N SER A 154 -7.60 14.17 -16.86
CA SER A 154 -8.02 15.10 -15.81
C SER A 154 -7.27 14.91 -14.48
N TRP A 155 -6.80 13.70 -14.17
CA TRP A 155 -5.98 13.43 -12.98
C TRP A 155 -4.50 13.87 -13.12
N GLY A 156 -4.10 14.27 -14.32
CA GLY A 156 -2.71 14.67 -14.55
C GLY A 156 -1.73 13.53 -14.36
N ASN A 157 -0.58 13.80 -13.73
CA ASN A 157 0.36 12.78 -13.30
C ASN A 157 -0.24 11.99 -12.13
N MET A 158 -0.43 10.70 -12.32
CA MET A 158 -1.21 9.85 -11.42
C MET A 158 -0.53 8.50 -11.18
N ILE A 159 -0.64 8.00 -9.96
CA ILE A 159 -0.27 6.64 -9.56
C ILE A 159 -1.50 5.96 -8.95
N VAL A 160 -1.69 4.68 -9.24
CA VAL A 160 -2.58 3.80 -8.49
C VAL A 160 -1.76 2.68 -7.88
N LEU A 161 -1.89 2.51 -6.57
CA LEU A 161 -1.36 1.37 -5.84
C LEU A 161 -2.46 0.35 -5.59
N GLU A 162 -2.12 -0.91 -5.77
CA GLU A 162 -2.90 -2.04 -5.28
C GLU A 162 -2.34 -2.46 -3.94
N HIS A 163 -3.23 -2.61 -2.97
CA HIS A 163 -2.94 -3.09 -1.63
C HIS A 163 -3.71 -4.39 -1.40
N ALA A 164 -3.11 -5.32 -0.69
CA ALA A 164 -3.80 -6.49 -0.17
C ALA A 164 -3.90 -6.38 1.34
N ASP A 165 -5.10 -6.58 1.89
CA ASP A 165 -5.26 -6.75 3.32
C ASP A 165 -4.89 -8.19 3.75
N ASN A 166 -4.80 -8.43 5.07
CA ASN A 166 -4.43 -9.75 5.62
C ASN A 166 -5.44 -10.85 5.30
N THR A 167 -6.64 -10.49 4.86
CA THR A 167 -7.70 -11.44 4.48
C THR A 167 -7.66 -11.78 2.99
N GLY A 168 -6.72 -11.16 2.24
CA GLY A 168 -6.63 -11.27 0.79
C GLY A 168 -7.62 -10.37 0.05
N ASN A 169 -8.35 -9.49 0.72
CA ASN A 169 -9.14 -8.49 0.04
C ASN A 169 -8.22 -7.44 -0.58
N VAL A 170 -8.54 -7.06 -1.80
CA VAL A 170 -7.79 -6.06 -2.55
C VAL A 170 -8.51 -4.73 -2.49
N TYR A 171 -7.76 -3.66 -2.24
CA TYR A 171 -8.22 -2.29 -2.38
C TYR A 171 -7.15 -1.46 -3.08
N TYR A 172 -7.53 -0.29 -3.58
CA TYR A 172 -6.65 0.56 -4.35
C TYR A 172 -6.63 1.97 -3.80
N THR A 173 -5.48 2.63 -3.94
CA THR A 173 -5.36 4.07 -3.67
C THR A 173 -4.83 4.78 -4.91
N LEU A 174 -5.46 5.90 -5.25
CA LEU A 174 -5.07 6.76 -6.36
C LEU A 174 -4.51 8.07 -5.82
N TYR A 175 -3.38 8.49 -6.36
CA TYR A 175 -2.66 9.71 -6.03
C TYR A 175 -2.51 10.55 -7.28
N ALA A 176 -3.24 11.66 -7.39
CA ALA A 176 -3.30 12.47 -8.60
C ALA A 176 -2.76 13.89 -8.43
N HIS A 177 -2.66 14.59 -9.55
CA HIS A 177 -2.19 15.97 -9.71
C HIS A 177 -0.73 16.18 -9.32
N ASN A 178 0.09 15.12 -9.40
CA ASN A 178 1.50 15.19 -9.01
C ASN A 178 2.31 16.04 -10.01
N SER A 179 3.39 16.64 -9.51
CA SER A 179 4.40 17.30 -10.36
C SER A 179 5.41 16.31 -10.92
N SER A 180 5.66 15.21 -10.19
CA SER A 180 6.61 14.17 -10.58
C SER A 180 6.22 12.81 -10.01
N LEU A 181 6.42 11.75 -10.79
CA LEU A 181 6.20 10.36 -10.40
C LEU A 181 7.54 9.66 -10.24
N LEU A 182 7.76 9.00 -9.09
CA LEU A 182 9.07 8.45 -8.69
C LEU A 182 9.11 6.92 -8.77
N VAL A 183 8.00 6.28 -9.13
CA VAL A 183 7.87 4.82 -9.23
C VAL A 183 7.23 4.43 -10.56
N ASN A 184 7.40 3.17 -10.99
CA ASN A 184 6.90 2.65 -12.24
C ASN A 184 5.89 1.51 -12.01
N VAL A 185 5.07 1.21 -13.00
CA VAL A 185 4.17 0.05 -12.98
C VAL A 185 4.96 -1.22 -12.71
N GLY A 186 4.49 -2.02 -11.75
CA GLY A 186 5.12 -3.24 -11.28
C GLY A 186 6.07 -3.05 -10.10
N ASP A 187 6.44 -1.81 -9.73
CA ASP A 187 7.25 -1.57 -8.53
C ASP A 187 6.42 -1.90 -7.28
N TYR A 188 7.05 -2.61 -6.35
CA TYR A 188 6.52 -2.77 -4.99
C TYR A 188 7.05 -1.64 -4.12
N VAL A 189 6.15 -0.99 -3.39
CA VAL A 189 6.47 0.13 -2.50
C VAL A 189 6.13 -0.23 -1.05
N ALA A 190 6.99 0.21 -0.13
CA ALA A 190 6.73 0.08 1.30
C ALA A 190 5.74 1.17 1.77
N GLN A 191 5.04 0.91 2.87
CA GLN A 191 4.26 1.94 3.56
C GLN A 191 5.15 3.13 3.94
N GLY A 192 4.67 4.36 3.69
CA GLY A 192 5.44 5.58 3.93
C GLY A 192 6.57 5.84 2.93
N GLN A 193 6.77 4.95 1.95
CA GLN A 193 7.73 5.21 0.88
C GLN A 193 7.25 6.38 0.01
N GLN A 194 8.15 7.31 -0.29
CA GLN A 194 7.87 8.37 -1.25
C GLN A 194 7.66 7.79 -2.64
N ILE A 195 6.52 8.11 -3.25
CA ILE A 195 6.12 7.62 -4.58
C ILE A 195 5.98 8.72 -5.61
N ALA A 196 5.73 9.95 -5.15
CA ALA A 196 5.55 11.11 -6.01
C ALA A 196 5.93 12.41 -5.29
N LEU A 197 5.85 13.51 -6.03
CA LEU A 197 5.85 14.88 -5.52
C LEU A 197 4.52 15.53 -5.92
N SER A 198 3.86 16.19 -4.97
CA SER A 198 2.59 16.90 -5.21
C SER A 198 2.75 18.03 -6.24
N GLY A 199 1.67 18.36 -6.91
CA GLY A 199 1.68 19.37 -7.95
C GLY A 199 0.29 19.92 -8.26
N ASN A 200 0.10 20.29 -9.51
CA ASN A 200 -1.17 20.77 -10.07
C ASN A 200 -1.37 20.33 -11.53
N SER A 201 -0.86 19.17 -11.91
CA SER A 201 -1.03 18.60 -13.25
C SER A 201 -2.48 18.18 -13.51
N GLY A 202 -2.93 18.19 -14.76
CA GLY A 202 -4.29 17.81 -15.15
C GLY A 202 -5.33 18.91 -14.90
N ASN A 203 -6.56 18.50 -14.56
CA ASN A 203 -7.67 19.43 -14.35
C ASN A 203 -7.75 19.86 -12.87
N VAL A 204 -7.06 20.91 -12.55
CA VAL A 204 -7.05 21.48 -11.19
C VAL A 204 -7.67 22.86 -11.19
N GLY A 205 -8.48 23.16 -10.17
CA GLY A 205 -9.09 24.47 -9.92
C GLY A 205 -8.54 25.09 -8.64
N GLY A 206 -8.87 26.35 -8.42
CA GLY A 206 -8.60 27.06 -7.18
C GLY A 206 -7.65 28.25 -7.31
N SER A 207 -7.70 29.12 -6.29
CA SER A 207 -6.78 30.26 -6.17
C SER A 207 -5.39 29.79 -5.68
N GLY A 208 -4.32 30.44 -6.14
CA GLY A 208 -2.96 30.09 -5.71
C GLY A 208 -2.31 28.92 -6.44
N GLY A 209 -2.79 28.57 -7.64
CA GLY A 209 -2.20 27.56 -8.49
C GLY A 209 -2.80 26.15 -8.33
N GLY A 210 -3.75 25.96 -7.43
CA GLY A 210 -4.46 24.67 -7.29
C GLY A 210 -3.61 23.49 -6.80
N TYR A 211 -2.47 23.75 -6.13
CA TYR A 211 -1.59 22.69 -5.66
C TYR A 211 -2.25 21.86 -4.56
N HIS A 212 -2.41 20.58 -4.81
CA HIS A 212 -2.97 19.62 -3.86
C HIS A 212 -2.61 18.18 -4.25
N LEU A 213 -2.79 17.27 -3.32
CA LEU A 213 -2.92 15.85 -3.60
C LEU A 213 -4.40 15.50 -3.65
N HIS A 214 -4.88 14.98 -4.79
CA HIS A 214 -6.17 14.32 -4.87
C HIS A 214 -5.99 12.83 -4.53
N LEU A 215 -6.65 12.38 -3.46
CA LEU A 215 -6.57 11.01 -2.95
C LEU A 215 -7.90 10.30 -3.13
N GLU A 216 -7.90 9.14 -3.79
CA GLU A 216 -9.04 8.24 -3.85
C GLU A 216 -8.74 6.89 -3.19
N VAL A 217 -9.77 6.25 -2.67
CA VAL A 217 -9.74 4.84 -2.24
C VAL A 217 -10.83 4.09 -2.99
N TRP A 218 -10.48 2.94 -3.55
CA TRP A 218 -11.41 2.04 -4.25
C TRP A 218 -11.43 0.68 -3.55
N VAL A 219 -12.61 0.16 -3.26
CA VAL A 219 -12.81 -1.12 -2.59
C VAL A 219 -13.74 -2.02 -3.39
N ASN A 220 -13.54 -3.34 -3.30
CA ASN A 220 -14.30 -4.34 -4.03
C ASN A 220 -14.15 -4.30 -5.56
N GLY A 221 -13.15 -3.57 -6.08
CA GLY A 221 -12.87 -3.50 -7.50
C GLY A 221 -11.97 -2.33 -7.88
N TYR A 222 -11.51 -2.36 -9.12
CA TYR A 222 -10.64 -1.35 -9.69
C TYR A 222 -11.43 -0.26 -10.43
N GLY A 223 -11.13 1.00 -10.16
CA GLY A 223 -11.65 2.15 -10.87
C GLY A 223 -12.75 2.92 -10.16
N THR A 224 -13.22 3.96 -10.80
CA THR A 224 -14.07 5.01 -10.22
C THR A 224 -15.45 4.56 -9.75
N ALA A 225 -15.95 3.42 -10.26
CA ALA A 225 -17.21 2.84 -9.80
C ALA A 225 -17.12 2.26 -8.38
N TYR A 226 -15.90 2.05 -7.86
CA TYR A 226 -15.61 1.44 -6.58
C TYR A 226 -15.07 2.43 -5.54
N ARG A 227 -15.25 3.72 -5.79
CA ARG A 227 -14.85 4.78 -4.87
C ARG A 227 -15.55 4.70 -3.52
N THR A 228 -14.81 4.96 -2.49
CA THR A 228 -15.32 5.12 -1.12
C THR A 228 -14.67 6.34 -0.47
N ASN A 229 -15.22 6.77 0.68
CA ASN A 229 -14.64 7.89 1.40
C ASN A 229 -13.23 7.55 1.91
N PRO A 230 -12.18 8.26 1.43
CA PRO A 230 -10.79 8.01 1.86
C PRO A 230 -10.60 8.09 3.38
N ARG A 231 -11.33 8.92 4.10
CA ARG A 231 -11.22 9.03 5.57
C ARG A 231 -11.56 7.76 6.33
N ASN A 232 -12.31 6.85 5.71
CA ASN A 232 -12.60 5.55 6.32
C ASN A 232 -11.38 4.63 6.31
N TYR A 233 -10.37 4.96 5.51
CA TYR A 233 -9.21 4.11 5.24
C TYR A 233 -7.87 4.77 5.56
N VAL A 234 -7.76 6.08 5.41
CA VAL A 234 -6.52 6.82 5.50
C VAL A 234 -6.63 7.92 6.55
N PRO A 235 -5.72 8.00 7.53
CA PRO A 235 -5.70 9.08 8.51
C PRO A 235 -5.12 10.36 7.89
N PHE A 236 -5.91 11.43 7.80
CA PHE A 236 -5.46 12.78 7.40
C PHE A 236 -6.39 13.88 7.91
#